data_52c4f09c0e8d8dd6da96dab440af7757
#
_entry.id   52c4f09c0e8d8dd6da96dab440af7757
#
_cell.length_a   1.000
_cell.length_b   1.000
_cell.length_c   1.000
_cell.angle_alpha   90.00
_cell.angle_beta   90.00
_cell.angle_gamma   90.00
#
_symmetry.space_group_name_H-M   'P 1'
#
loop_
_entity.id
_entity.type
_entity.pdbx_description
1 polymer ?
#
loop_
_entity_poly.entity_id
_entity_poly.type
_entity_poly.pdbx_seq_one_letter_code
_entity_poly.pdbx_strand_id
1 'polypeptide(L)'
;VVRADGSRVPTRSTGSTAVLDRPQHDRDRDIELASETVLVTDEDTTPRAPGTRRGQPKTFFALLLLLEVMMIGVFAATDVFLFYVFFEAMLIPMYFLIGSFGGPRRQYAAVKFFLYSLLGGLIMLAAVIGLYFATDARSFSFEALVAGNIDPGLQKWLFLGFFIAFAIKAPLVPFHTWLPDAGAEAPVGGAALLVGVLDKVGTFGFIRYCLPLFPDASRYFAPLILVLSVVGILYAALLAMGQKDMKRLVAYTSVAHFGFIGLGIFAFTTQGLSGATFYMVNHGLSTGALFLVIGMVIARGGSRMLADYGGIAKVAPILGGVFLVTGLSSLALPGMSTFVSEFLVLLGTYARHPVYAIIGTAGIILAALYILLLIQRTVHGPPRGLAAGGMRDLAGREVLAVAPLLALILFLGVYPKPVLDMINPAVTRTMQDAGQTDPAPDVPANTESGGGR
;
A
#
# COMPACT_ATOMS: atom_id res chain seq x y z
N VAL A 1 -25.51 -20.56 -41.34
CA VAL A 1 -24.66 -19.67 -42.11
C VAL A 1 -24.28 -20.41 -43.39
N VAL A 2 -24.72 -19.91 -44.55
CA VAL A 2 -24.43 -20.47 -45.89
C VAL A 2 -23.15 -19.80 -46.39
N ARG A 3 -22.18 -20.61 -46.89
CA ARG A 3 -20.97 -20.10 -47.55
C ARG A 3 -21.31 -19.69 -48.99
N ALA A 4 -20.49 -18.83 -49.54
CA ALA A 4 -20.68 -18.29 -50.91
C ALA A 4 -20.63 -19.37 -52.04
N ASP A 5 -20.30 -20.64 -51.73
CA ASP A 5 -20.26 -21.78 -52.64
C ASP A 5 -21.53 -22.69 -52.59
N GLY A 6 -22.54 -22.32 -51.81
CA GLY A 6 -23.81 -23.06 -51.71
C GLY A 6 -23.77 -24.31 -50.79
N SER A 7 -22.68 -24.61 -50.12
CA SER A 7 -22.60 -25.77 -49.21
C SER A 7 -23.05 -25.44 -47.78
N ARG A 8 -23.89 -26.32 -47.19
CA ARG A 8 -24.36 -26.20 -45.80
C ARG A 8 -23.29 -26.76 -44.84
N VAL A 9 -22.90 -25.97 -43.83
CA VAL A 9 -22.07 -26.45 -42.72
C VAL A 9 -22.96 -27.30 -41.81
N PRO A 10 -22.58 -28.54 -41.42
CA PRO A 10 -23.33 -29.32 -40.51
C PRO A 10 -23.30 -28.72 -39.11
N THR A 11 -24.44 -28.37 -38.58
CA THR A 11 -24.61 -27.96 -37.17
C THR A 11 -24.39 -29.19 -36.26
N ARG A 12 -23.37 -29.17 -35.43
CA ARG A 12 -23.20 -30.10 -34.32
C ARG A 12 -24.37 -29.90 -33.36
N SER A 13 -25.26 -30.86 -33.29
CA SER A 13 -26.27 -30.95 -32.22
C SER A 13 -25.56 -31.26 -30.89
N THR A 14 -25.73 -30.40 -29.90
CA THR A 14 -25.40 -30.65 -28.51
C THR A 14 -26.34 -31.75 -27.98
N GLY A 15 -25.96 -33.02 -28.11
CA GLY A 15 -26.62 -34.15 -27.49
C GLY A 15 -26.16 -34.31 -26.06
N SER A 16 -26.87 -33.70 -25.14
CA SER A 16 -26.80 -33.98 -23.71
C SER A 16 -27.82 -35.05 -23.35
N THR A 17 -27.47 -36.35 -23.49
CA THR A 17 -28.21 -37.48 -22.83
C THR A 17 -27.59 -38.86 -23.02
N ALA A 18 -26.30 -39.00 -23.33
CA ALA A 18 -25.67 -40.28 -23.57
C ALA A 18 -24.64 -40.75 -22.51
N VAL A 19 -24.70 -40.21 -21.29
CA VAL A 19 -23.70 -40.54 -20.23
C VAL A 19 -24.26 -41.52 -19.17
N LEU A 20 -25.54 -41.86 -19.21
CA LEU A 20 -26.18 -42.67 -18.14
C LEU A 20 -26.27 -44.19 -18.40
N ASP A 21 -25.84 -44.68 -19.55
CA ASP A 21 -26.04 -46.10 -19.92
C ASP A 21 -24.74 -46.88 -20.23
N ARG A 22 -23.61 -46.48 -19.59
CA ARG A 22 -22.39 -47.31 -19.65
C ARG A 22 -22.23 -48.19 -18.41
N PRO A 23 -21.75 -49.43 -18.56
CA PRO A 23 -21.49 -50.33 -17.45
C PRO A 23 -20.53 -49.73 -16.44
N GLN A 24 -20.74 -49.97 -15.18
CA GLN A 24 -19.98 -49.45 -14.04
C GLN A 24 -18.47 -49.71 -14.13
N HIS A 25 -18.10 -50.84 -14.75
CA HIS A 25 -16.71 -51.28 -14.96
C HIS A 25 -15.90 -50.38 -15.90
N ASP A 26 -16.53 -49.69 -16.85
CA ASP A 26 -15.84 -48.71 -17.74
C ASP A 26 -15.65 -47.36 -17.07
N ARG A 27 -16.54 -46.98 -16.13
CA ARG A 27 -16.40 -45.76 -15.34
C ARG A 27 -15.25 -45.84 -14.33
N ASP A 28 -15.04 -47.00 -13.73
CA ASP A 28 -13.97 -47.23 -12.77
C ASP A 28 -12.60 -47.21 -13.46
N ARG A 29 -12.50 -47.71 -14.70
CA ARG A 29 -11.27 -47.61 -15.54
C ARG A 29 -10.95 -46.21 -15.96
N ASP A 30 -11.93 -45.38 -16.32
CA ASP A 30 -11.71 -43.98 -16.69
C ASP A 30 -11.29 -43.14 -15.48
N ILE A 31 -11.75 -43.50 -14.27
CA ILE A 31 -11.33 -42.86 -13.00
C ILE A 31 -9.90 -43.32 -12.62
N GLU A 32 -9.57 -44.62 -12.82
CA GLU A 32 -8.24 -45.15 -12.54
C GLU A 32 -7.17 -44.59 -13.51
N LEU A 33 -7.49 -44.48 -14.81
CA LEU A 33 -6.65 -43.83 -15.80
C LEU A 33 -6.47 -42.32 -15.55
N ALA A 34 -7.50 -41.65 -15.04
CA ALA A 34 -7.41 -40.23 -14.65
C ALA A 34 -6.57 -40.05 -13.38
N SER A 35 -6.55 -41.04 -12.45
CA SER A 35 -5.75 -41.00 -11.23
C SER A 35 -4.27 -41.34 -11.47
N GLU A 36 -3.96 -42.23 -12.41
CA GLU A 36 -2.57 -42.55 -12.78
C GLU A 36 -1.88 -41.43 -13.58
N THR A 37 -2.64 -40.59 -14.32
CA THR A 37 -2.09 -39.48 -15.10
C THR A 37 -1.75 -38.26 -14.23
N VAL A 38 -2.15 -38.25 -12.94
CA VAL A 38 -1.89 -37.13 -12.00
C VAL A 38 -0.60 -37.31 -11.18
N LEU A 39 0.06 -38.50 -11.24
CA LEU A 39 1.15 -38.80 -10.31
C LEU A 39 2.57 -38.74 -10.86
N VAL A 40 2.84 -38.37 -12.09
CA VAL A 40 4.22 -38.16 -12.55
C VAL A 40 4.31 -37.02 -13.57
N THR A 41 4.61 -35.82 -13.13
CA THR A 41 5.55 -34.94 -13.83
C THR A 41 6.06 -33.88 -12.84
N ASP A 42 7.23 -34.12 -12.30
CA ASP A 42 8.20 -33.07 -12.07
C ASP A 42 8.43 -32.35 -13.41
N GLU A 43 8.50 -31.00 -13.34
CA GLU A 43 8.68 -30.03 -14.43
C GLU A 43 7.38 -29.46 -15.03
N ASP A 44 7.17 -28.23 -14.67
CA ASP A 44 6.46 -27.06 -15.25
C ASP A 44 5.92 -27.26 -16.70
N THR A 45 4.87 -28.07 -16.87
CA THR A 45 4.16 -28.26 -18.15
C THR A 45 2.72 -27.76 -18.13
N THR A 46 2.48 -26.57 -17.57
CA THR A 46 1.28 -25.82 -17.94
C THR A 46 1.44 -25.31 -19.37
N PRO A 47 0.47 -25.52 -20.31
CA PRO A 47 0.55 -24.98 -21.64
C PRO A 47 0.71 -23.47 -21.58
N ARG A 48 1.91 -22.98 -21.85
CA ARG A 48 2.22 -21.54 -21.93
C ARG A 48 1.49 -20.96 -23.13
N ALA A 49 0.68 -19.92 -22.90
CA ALA A 49 0.19 -19.10 -23.99
C ALA A 49 1.39 -18.61 -24.83
N PRO A 50 1.37 -18.76 -26.17
CA PRO A 50 2.48 -18.36 -27.01
C PRO A 50 2.71 -16.85 -26.87
N GLY A 51 3.89 -16.44 -26.42
CA GLY A 51 4.32 -15.04 -26.43
C GLY A 51 4.70 -14.39 -25.11
N THR A 52 4.53 -15.02 -23.96
CA THR A 52 4.99 -14.42 -22.69
C THR A 52 6.43 -14.80 -22.37
N ARG A 53 7.41 -14.03 -22.89
CA ARG A 53 8.76 -14.05 -22.34
C ARG A 53 8.68 -13.55 -20.91
N ARG A 54 8.76 -14.43 -19.91
CA ARG A 54 9.10 -14.00 -18.53
C ARG A 54 10.47 -13.36 -18.62
N GLY A 55 10.61 -12.12 -18.13
CA GLY A 55 11.90 -11.46 -18.04
C GLY A 55 12.89 -12.32 -17.25
N GLN A 56 14.17 -12.21 -17.59
CA GLN A 56 15.21 -13.01 -16.94
C GLN A 56 15.28 -12.66 -15.45
N PRO A 57 15.50 -13.63 -14.53
CA PRO A 57 15.64 -13.35 -13.08
C PRO A 57 16.71 -12.29 -12.79
N LYS A 58 17.80 -12.25 -13.56
CA LYS A 58 18.85 -11.23 -13.45
C LYS A 58 18.29 -9.81 -13.63
N THR A 59 17.46 -9.61 -14.65
CA THR A 59 16.81 -8.31 -14.91
C THR A 59 15.85 -7.92 -13.79
N PHE A 60 15.12 -8.88 -13.23
CA PHE A 60 14.24 -8.64 -12.10
C PHE A 60 14.99 -8.09 -10.88
N PHE A 61 16.05 -8.77 -10.45
CA PHE A 61 16.85 -8.33 -9.32
C PHE A 61 17.62 -7.03 -9.61
N ALA A 62 18.12 -6.83 -10.82
CA ALA A 62 18.75 -5.56 -11.20
C ALA A 62 17.78 -4.38 -11.09
N LEU A 63 16.52 -4.55 -11.54
CA LEU A 63 15.49 -3.52 -11.42
C LEU A 63 15.09 -3.27 -9.95
N LEU A 64 15.05 -4.31 -9.10
CA LEU A 64 14.78 -4.16 -7.66
C LEU A 64 15.88 -3.33 -6.99
N LEU A 65 17.16 -3.67 -7.23
CA LEU A 65 18.30 -2.94 -6.65
C LEU A 65 18.36 -1.50 -7.20
N LEU A 66 18.10 -1.30 -8.48
CA LEU A 66 18.03 0.05 -9.05
C LEU A 66 16.92 0.87 -8.40
N LEU A 67 15.75 0.27 -8.19
CA LEU A 67 14.63 0.92 -7.50
C LEU A 67 15.01 1.31 -6.07
N GLU A 68 15.69 0.41 -5.33
CA GLU A 68 16.17 0.67 -3.98
C GLU A 68 17.13 1.85 -3.92
N VAL A 69 18.12 1.90 -4.84
CA VAL A 69 19.06 3.03 -4.95
C VAL A 69 18.32 4.35 -5.20
N MET A 70 17.32 4.36 -6.11
CA MET A 70 16.55 5.58 -6.38
C MET A 70 15.73 5.99 -5.15
N MET A 71 15.10 5.04 -4.43
CA MET A 71 14.36 5.34 -3.21
C MET A 71 15.26 5.90 -2.11
N ILE A 72 16.45 5.33 -1.90
CA ILE A 72 17.43 5.88 -0.94
C ILE A 72 17.82 7.31 -1.35
N GLY A 73 18.06 7.56 -2.64
CA GLY A 73 18.37 8.89 -3.16
C GLY A 73 17.28 9.91 -2.87
N VAL A 74 16.00 9.52 -3.00
CA VAL A 74 14.86 10.39 -2.66
C VAL A 74 14.89 10.83 -1.20
N PHE A 75 15.06 9.90 -0.26
CA PHE A 75 15.04 10.21 1.17
C PHE A 75 16.32 10.93 1.65
N ALA A 76 17.45 10.72 0.97
CA ALA A 76 18.73 11.33 1.31
C ALA A 76 18.95 12.72 0.66
N ALA A 77 18.10 13.12 -0.30
CA ALA A 77 18.27 14.38 -0.99
C ALA A 77 18.06 15.59 -0.05
N THR A 78 19.06 16.47 0.00
CA THR A 78 19.01 17.74 0.73
C THR A 78 18.68 18.94 -0.18
N ASP A 79 18.64 18.70 -1.48
CA ASP A 79 18.32 19.65 -2.53
C ASP A 79 16.99 19.28 -3.18
N VAL A 80 16.10 20.26 -3.39
CA VAL A 80 14.73 20.02 -3.91
C VAL A 80 14.75 19.52 -5.36
N PHE A 81 15.70 20.01 -6.18
CA PHE A 81 15.81 19.53 -7.56
C PHE A 81 16.40 18.12 -7.62
N LEU A 82 17.39 17.80 -6.79
CA LEU A 82 17.92 16.45 -6.67
C LEU A 82 16.85 15.46 -6.18
N PHE A 83 16.03 15.85 -5.20
CA PHE A 83 14.87 15.10 -4.78
C PHE A 83 13.94 14.82 -5.97
N TYR A 84 13.61 15.83 -6.76
CA TYR A 84 12.78 15.68 -7.95
C TYR A 84 13.37 14.65 -8.94
N VAL A 85 14.67 14.75 -9.22
CA VAL A 85 15.34 13.79 -10.13
C VAL A 85 15.18 12.35 -9.66
N PHE A 86 15.44 12.07 -8.40
CA PHE A 86 15.25 10.71 -7.86
C PHE A 86 13.77 10.31 -7.78
N PHE A 87 12.87 11.25 -7.47
CA PHE A 87 11.43 11.04 -7.44
C PHE A 87 10.87 10.58 -8.79
N GLU A 88 11.38 11.13 -9.89
CA GLU A 88 11.01 10.69 -11.24
C GLU A 88 11.76 9.43 -11.68
N ALA A 89 13.06 9.34 -11.37
CA ALA A 89 13.90 8.22 -11.80
C ALA A 89 13.41 6.88 -11.26
N MET A 90 12.85 6.83 -10.04
CA MET A 90 12.32 5.58 -9.46
C MET A 90 11.08 5.04 -10.21
N LEU A 91 10.43 5.83 -11.06
CA LEU A 91 9.30 5.36 -11.88
C LEU A 91 9.75 4.34 -12.91
N ILE A 92 10.96 4.52 -13.46
CA ILE A 92 11.49 3.70 -14.54
C ILE A 92 11.62 2.23 -14.13
N PRO A 93 12.39 1.89 -13.08
CA PRO A 93 12.49 0.49 -12.66
C PRO A 93 11.15 -0.10 -12.22
N MET A 94 10.29 0.68 -11.56
CA MET A 94 8.98 0.19 -11.14
C MET A 94 8.04 -0.07 -12.33
N TYR A 95 8.05 0.78 -13.36
CA TYR A 95 7.31 0.57 -14.59
C TYR A 95 7.69 -0.78 -15.24
N PHE A 96 9.01 -1.05 -15.36
CA PHE A 96 9.47 -2.31 -15.92
C PHE A 96 9.20 -3.51 -15.03
N LEU A 97 9.27 -3.37 -13.69
CA LEU A 97 8.90 -4.44 -12.75
C LEU A 97 7.43 -4.84 -12.94
N ILE A 98 6.51 -3.87 -13.02
CA ILE A 98 5.09 -4.15 -13.24
C ILE A 98 4.88 -4.70 -14.67
N GLY A 99 5.39 -4.00 -15.69
CA GLY A 99 5.10 -4.28 -17.10
C GLY A 99 5.69 -5.57 -17.64
N SER A 100 6.88 -5.98 -17.14
CA SER A 100 7.58 -7.18 -17.64
C SER A 100 7.32 -8.42 -16.80
N PHE A 101 7.15 -8.25 -15.47
CA PHE A 101 7.06 -9.37 -14.51
C PHE A 101 5.69 -9.50 -13.83
N GLY A 102 4.76 -8.61 -14.14
CA GLY A 102 3.43 -8.58 -13.58
C GLY A 102 2.45 -9.62 -14.13
N GLY A 103 1.22 -9.55 -13.65
CA GLY A 103 0.10 -10.42 -14.00
C GLY A 103 -0.50 -10.17 -15.39
N PRO A 104 -1.72 -10.69 -15.64
CA PRO A 104 -2.34 -10.65 -16.98
C PRO A 104 -2.55 -9.24 -17.53
N ARG A 105 -2.92 -8.27 -16.70
CA ARG A 105 -3.16 -6.87 -17.08
C ARG A 105 -1.99 -5.92 -16.79
N ARG A 106 -0.77 -6.49 -16.69
CA ARG A 106 0.45 -5.77 -16.30
C ARG A 106 0.75 -4.53 -17.13
N GLN A 107 0.51 -4.56 -18.44
CA GLN A 107 0.79 -3.43 -19.33
C GLN A 107 -0.12 -2.24 -19.01
N TYR A 108 -1.43 -2.48 -18.86
CA TYR A 108 -2.37 -1.45 -18.45
C TYR A 108 -2.00 -0.85 -17.08
N ALA A 109 -1.69 -1.70 -16.12
CA ALA A 109 -1.32 -1.28 -14.77
C ALA A 109 -0.02 -0.46 -14.76
N ALA A 110 1.00 -0.89 -15.51
CA ALA A 110 2.27 -0.20 -15.62
C ALA A 110 2.12 1.18 -16.28
N VAL A 111 1.40 1.25 -17.40
CA VAL A 111 1.16 2.52 -18.11
C VAL A 111 0.34 3.48 -17.25
N LYS A 112 -0.72 3.00 -16.59
CA LYS A 112 -1.53 3.80 -15.69
C LYS A 112 -0.70 4.37 -14.53
N PHE A 113 0.08 3.53 -13.85
CA PHE A 113 1.02 3.95 -12.80
C PHE A 113 1.96 5.04 -13.29
N PHE A 114 2.60 4.79 -14.45
CA PHE A 114 3.60 5.70 -15.01
C PHE A 114 2.99 7.05 -15.39
N LEU A 115 1.86 7.05 -16.12
CA LEU A 115 1.23 8.30 -16.56
C LEU A 115 0.70 9.14 -15.39
N TYR A 116 0.08 8.50 -14.37
CA TYR A 116 -0.35 9.21 -13.18
C TYR A 116 0.83 9.89 -12.46
N SER A 117 1.89 9.12 -12.24
CA SER A 117 3.07 9.62 -11.51
C SER A 117 3.83 10.68 -12.32
N LEU A 118 4.02 10.47 -13.62
CA LEU A 118 4.70 11.41 -14.52
C LEU A 118 3.93 12.74 -14.60
N LEU A 119 2.59 12.70 -14.73
CA LEU A 119 1.78 13.92 -14.75
C LEU A 119 1.99 14.73 -13.46
N GLY A 120 1.93 14.07 -12.30
CA GLY A 120 2.17 14.72 -11.02
C GLY A 120 3.58 15.31 -10.93
N GLY A 121 4.58 14.55 -11.36
CA GLY A 121 5.97 15.00 -11.34
C GLY A 121 6.24 16.18 -12.28
N LEU A 122 5.65 16.22 -13.46
CA LEU A 122 5.78 17.38 -14.37
C LEU A 122 5.15 18.65 -13.77
N ILE A 123 4.03 18.52 -13.07
CA ILE A 123 3.41 19.64 -12.35
C ILE A 123 4.33 20.10 -11.21
N MET A 124 4.92 19.14 -10.47
CA MET A 124 5.90 19.46 -9.42
C MET A 124 7.15 20.11 -10.00
N LEU A 125 7.66 19.69 -11.16
CA LEU A 125 8.82 20.33 -11.81
C LEU A 125 8.56 21.81 -12.09
N ALA A 126 7.39 22.13 -12.63
CA ALA A 126 7.01 23.52 -12.85
C ALA A 126 7.00 24.32 -11.54
N ALA A 127 6.51 23.71 -10.45
CA ALA A 127 6.51 24.33 -9.12
C ALA A 127 7.94 24.46 -8.55
N VAL A 128 8.83 23.47 -8.76
CA VAL A 128 10.25 23.53 -8.34
C VAL A 128 10.99 24.66 -9.06
N ILE A 129 10.78 24.81 -10.37
CA ILE A 129 11.34 25.92 -11.16
C ILE A 129 10.75 27.25 -10.68
N GLY A 130 9.43 27.29 -10.46
CA GLY A 130 8.76 28.48 -9.91
C GLY A 130 9.31 28.87 -8.55
N LEU A 131 9.58 27.92 -7.68
CA LEU A 131 10.17 28.13 -6.35
C LEU A 131 11.58 28.75 -6.43
N TYR A 132 12.41 28.30 -7.38
CA TYR A 132 13.73 28.87 -7.63
C TYR A 132 13.66 30.35 -7.98
N PHE A 133 12.69 30.78 -8.79
CA PHE A 133 12.52 32.18 -9.17
C PHE A 133 11.76 33.01 -8.13
N ALA A 134 10.98 32.36 -7.25
CA ALA A 134 10.19 32.99 -6.20
C ALA A 134 11.04 33.43 -4.98
N THR A 135 12.22 32.84 -4.82
CA THR A 135 13.12 33.14 -3.69
C THR A 135 14.34 33.93 -4.15
N ASP A 136 14.78 34.89 -3.34
CA ASP A 136 15.99 35.70 -3.63
C ASP A 136 17.26 34.83 -3.60
N ALA A 137 17.23 33.70 -2.88
CA ALA A 137 18.38 32.83 -2.74
C ALA A 137 18.84 32.19 -4.07
N ARG A 138 17.95 32.10 -5.10
CA ARG A 138 18.25 31.47 -6.39
C ARG A 138 18.98 30.12 -6.25
N SER A 139 18.51 29.32 -5.30
CA SER A 139 19.09 28.03 -4.92
C SER A 139 18.01 26.97 -4.82
N PHE A 140 18.39 25.71 -5.02
CA PHE A 140 17.52 24.55 -4.75
C PHE A 140 17.81 23.90 -3.39
N SER A 141 18.79 24.41 -2.62
CA SER A 141 19.08 23.96 -1.26
C SER A 141 17.84 24.12 -0.38
N PHE A 142 17.42 23.06 0.29
CA PHE A 142 16.25 23.08 1.16
C PHE A 142 16.35 24.15 2.25
N GLU A 143 17.51 24.30 2.89
CA GLU A 143 17.70 25.28 3.96
C GLU A 143 17.56 26.72 3.45
N ALA A 144 18.13 27.02 2.28
CA ALA A 144 18.02 28.33 1.66
C ALA A 144 16.56 28.65 1.27
N LEU A 145 15.80 27.64 0.82
CA LEU A 145 14.40 27.82 0.43
C LEU A 145 13.48 28.01 1.64
N VAL A 146 13.71 27.30 2.75
CA VAL A 146 12.95 27.49 4.00
C VAL A 146 13.20 28.86 4.63
N ALA A 147 14.45 29.38 4.53
CA ALA A 147 14.78 30.69 5.01
C ALA A 147 14.25 31.85 4.11
N GLY A 148 13.84 31.51 2.87
CA GLY A 148 13.29 32.47 1.91
C GLY A 148 11.85 32.87 2.24
N ASN A 149 11.50 34.12 1.93
CA ASN A 149 10.14 34.61 2.06
C ASN A 149 9.42 34.51 0.70
N ILE A 150 8.32 33.79 0.64
CA ILE A 150 7.51 33.62 -0.56
C ILE A 150 6.17 34.33 -0.34
N ASP A 151 5.75 35.11 -1.32
CA ASP A 151 4.42 35.73 -1.29
C ASP A 151 3.31 34.73 -1.02
N PRO A 152 2.38 34.98 -0.07
CA PRO A 152 1.32 34.04 0.30
C PRO A 152 0.41 33.64 -0.85
N GLY A 153 0.21 34.51 -1.85
CA GLY A 153 -0.58 34.18 -3.04
C GLY A 153 0.15 33.19 -3.94
N LEU A 154 1.45 33.39 -4.14
CA LEU A 154 2.31 32.50 -4.92
C LEU A 154 2.52 31.18 -4.20
N GLN A 155 2.66 31.16 -2.86
CA GLN A 155 2.75 29.94 -2.06
C GLN A 155 1.62 28.94 -2.39
N LYS A 156 0.38 29.41 -2.59
CA LYS A 156 -0.76 28.53 -2.89
C LYS A 156 -0.60 27.78 -4.20
N TRP A 157 -0.09 28.41 -5.23
CA TRP A 157 0.12 27.77 -6.54
C TRP A 157 1.29 26.79 -6.50
N LEU A 158 2.39 27.18 -5.87
CA LEU A 158 3.56 26.31 -5.71
C LEU A 158 3.23 25.10 -4.84
N PHE A 159 2.52 25.32 -3.73
CA PHE A 159 1.99 24.24 -2.87
C PHE A 159 1.15 23.25 -3.65
N LEU A 160 0.20 23.72 -4.46
CA LEU A 160 -0.65 22.84 -5.27
C LEU A 160 0.16 21.98 -6.23
N GLY A 161 1.24 22.53 -6.83
CA GLY A 161 2.14 21.76 -7.69
C GLY A 161 2.82 20.61 -6.96
N PHE A 162 3.36 20.86 -5.77
CA PHE A 162 3.94 19.82 -4.90
C PHE A 162 2.87 18.87 -4.35
N PHE A 163 1.76 19.42 -3.86
CA PHE A 163 0.67 18.65 -3.26
C PHE A 163 0.07 17.64 -4.23
N ILE A 164 -0.22 18.01 -5.48
CA ILE A 164 -0.80 17.10 -6.48
C ILE A 164 0.16 15.94 -6.75
N ALA A 165 1.46 16.19 -6.92
CA ALA A 165 2.45 15.14 -7.14
C ALA A 165 2.51 14.17 -5.96
N PHE A 166 2.54 14.70 -4.75
CA PHE A 166 2.60 13.89 -3.53
C PHE A 166 1.28 13.18 -3.23
N ALA A 167 0.12 13.79 -3.51
CA ALA A 167 -1.19 13.17 -3.38
C ALA A 167 -1.41 12.02 -4.39
N ILE A 168 -0.83 12.12 -5.59
CA ILE A 168 -0.78 11.00 -6.53
C ILE A 168 0.10 9.89 -5.96
N LYS A 169 1.30 10.21 -5.48
CA LYS A 169 2.25 9.22 -4.99
C LYS A 169 1.79 8.56 -3.69
N ALA A 170 1.30 9.34 -2.73
CA ALA A 170 0.73 8.91 -1.45
C ALA A 170 -0.76 8.53 -1.56
N PRO A 171 -1.18 7.86 -2.56
CA PRO A 171 -2.49 7.63 -3.16
C PRO A 171 -3.69 8.21 -2.39
N LEU A 172 -3.72 9.52 -2.19
CA LEU A 172 -4.87 10.18 -1.57
C LEU A 172 -6.07 10.22 -2.53
N VAL A 173 -7.27 10.09 -2.00
CA VAL A 173 -8.49 10.25 -2.80
C VAL A 173 -8.60 11.72 -3.23
N PRO A 174 -8.86 12.02 -4.53
CA PRO A 174 -9.24 11.10 -5.63
C PRO A 174 -8.09 10.54 -6.47
N PHE A 175 -6.84 10.81 -6.18
CA PHE A 175 -5.66 10.49 -7.01
C PHE A 175 -5.16 9.04 -6.87
N HIS A 176 -5.85 8.18 -6.14
CA HIS A 176 -5.44 6.84 -5.70
C HIS A 176 -5.62 5.72 -6.73
N THR A 177 -6.36 5.93 -7.83
CA THR A 177 -6.89 4.83 -8.66
C THR A 177 -5.84 3.98 -9.38
N TRP A 178 -4.61 4.43 -9.46
CA TRP A 178 -3.49 3.69 -10.03
C TRP A 178 -2.99 2.57 -9.10
N LEU A 179 -3.03 2.78 -7.77
CA LEU A 179 -2.44 1.85 -6.79
C LEU A 179 -3.13 0.48 -6.74
N PRO A 180 -4.47 0.35 -6.71
CA PRO A 180 -5.13 -0.95 -6.75
C PRO A 180 -4.83 -1.76 -8.01
N ASP A 181 -4.65 -1.11 -9.15
CA ASP A 181 -4.30 -1.78 -10.41
C ASP A 181 -2.82 -2.18 -10.42
N ALA A 182 -1.91 -1.27 -10.06
CA ALA A 182 -0.49 -1.54 -9.97
C ALA A 182 -0.15 -2.60 -8.92
N GLY A 183 -0.70 -2.48 -7.69
CA GLY A 183 -0.48 -3.41 -6.59
C GLY A 183 -1.01 -4.82 -6.88
N ALA A 184 -2.17 -4.94 -7.54
CA ALA A 184 -2.73 -6.23 -7.92
C ALA A 184 -1.92 -6.92 -9.02
N GLU A 185 -1.39 -6.17 -9.98
CA GLU A 185 -0.67 -6.73 -11.14
C GLU A 185 0.84 -6.85 -10.91
N ALA A 186 1.48 -6.03 -10.06
CA ALA A 186 2.90 -6.10 -9.78
C ALA A 186 3.33 -7.50 -9.30
N PRO A 187 4.55 -7.97 -9.61
CA PRO A 187 5.10 -9.17 -8.97
C PRO A 187 5.18 -8.94 -7.45
N VAL A 188 5.09 -10.01 -6.64
CA VAL A 188 4.96 -9.91 -5.18
C VAL A 188 6.03 -9.03 -4.53
N GLY A 189 7.30 -9.22 -4.88
CA GLY A 189 8.39 -8.39 -4.37
C GLY A 189 8.27 -6.92 -4.81
N GLY A 190 7.87 -6.68 -6.08
CA GLY A 190 7.58 -5.35 -6.58
C GLY A 190 6.39 -4.69 -5.87
N ALA A 191 5.31 -5.44 -5.59
CA ALA A 191 4.15 -4.95 -4.85
C ALA A 191 4.52 -4.59 -3.40
N ALA A 192 5.34 -5.43 -2.74
CA ALA A 192 5.83 -5.16 -1.38
C ALA A 192 6.67 -3.88 -1.32
N LEU A 193 7.57 -3.64 -2.29
CA LEU A 193 8.34 -2.39 -2.36
C LEU A 193 7.48 -1.18 -2.75
N LEU A 194 6.51 -1.37 -3.64
CA LEU A 194 5.58 -0.34 -4.06
C LEU A 194 4.82 0.25 -2.86
N VAL A 195 4.21 -0.64 -2.05
CA VAL A 195 3.42 -0.22 -0.88
C VAL A 195 4.26 -0.12 0.40
N GLY A 196 5.44 -0.73 0.45
CA GLY A 196 6.34 -0.67 1.61
C GLY A 196 7.08 0.65 1.71
N VAL A 197 7.58 1.17 0.58
CA VAL A 197 8.50 2.31 0.54
C VAL A 197 8.09 3.37 -0.48
N LEU A 198 7.81 2.99 -1.74
CA LEU A 198 7.68 3.93 -2.84
C LEU A 198 6.54 4.94 -2.65
N ASP A 199 5.39 4.51 -2.14
CA ASP A 199 4.24 5.38 -1.88
C ASP A 199 4.48 6.33 -0.68
N LYS A 200 5.40 5.98 0.27
CA LYS A 200 5.79 6.87 1.38
C LYS A 200 6.56 8.09 0.94
N VAL A 201 7.14 8.08 -0.25
CA VAL A 201 7.80 9.26 -0.81
C VAL A 201 6.81 10.44 -0.94
N GLY A 202 5.53 10.17 -1.22
CA GLY A 202 4.50 11.22 -1.23
C GLY A 202 4.25 11.82 0.16
N THR A 203 4.07 10.99 1.18
CA THR A 203 3.88 11.46 2.57
C THR A 203 5.12 12.11 3.14
N PHE A 204 6.31 11.61 2.82
CA PHE A 204 7.57 12.26 3.12
C PHE A 204 7.63 13.66 2.47
N GLY A 205 7.21 13.77 1.21
CA GLY A 205 7.13 15.04 0.49
C GLY A 205 6.21 16.06 1.17
N PHE A 206 5.07 15.65 1.70
CA PHE A 206 4.22 16.54 2.50
C PHE A 206 4.96 17.08 3.73
N ILE A 207 5.60 16.20 4.50
CA ILE A 207 6.28 16.56 5.74
C ILE A 207 7.54 17.41 5.44
N ARG A 208 8.34 16.99 4.46
CA ARG A 208 9.65 17.59 4.18
C ARG A 208 9.56 18.89 3.37
N TYR A 209 8.58 18.97 2.45
CA TYR A 209 8.52 20.09 1.51
C TYR A 209 7.25 20.93 1.66
N CYS A 210 6.07 20.33 1.69
CA CYS A 210 4.82 21.10 1.75
C CYS A 210 4.70 21.92 3.03
N LEU A 211 4.93 21.32 4.20
CA LEU A 211 4.75 22.00 5.48
C LEU A 211 5.77 23.13 5.69
N PRO A 212 7.10 22.91 5.54
CA PRO A 212 8.07 23.94 5.84
C PRO A 212 8.26 25.01 4.73
N LEU A 213 8.10 24.64 3.44
CA LEU A 213 8.29 25.59 2.34
C LEU A 213 7.05 26.46 2.09
N PHE A 214 5.87 25.97 2.43
CA PHE A 214 4.59 26.63 2.15
C PHE A 214 3.67 26.64 3.38
N PRO A 215 4.08 27.24 4.52
CA PRO A 215 3.33 27.19 5.76
C PRO A 215 1.94 27.79 5.66
N ASP A 216 1.79 28.94 4.98
CA ASP A 216 0.49 29.60 4.81
C ASP A 216 -0.44 28.83 3.90
N ALA A 217 0.07 28.32 2.79
CA ALA A 217 -0.70 27.50 1.87
C ALA A 217 -1.10 26.16 2.51
N SER A 218 -0.21 25.53 3.29
CA SER A 218 -0.49 24.31 4.04
C SER A 218 -1.66 24.50 5.01
N ARG A 219 -1.70 25.61 5.74
CA ARG A 219 -2.82 25.97 6.63
C ARG A 219 -4.10 26.25 5.84
N TYR A 220 -3.99 26.97 4.72
CA TYR A 220 -5.15 27.31 3.89
C TYR A 220 -5.84 26.08 3.32
N PHE A 221 -5.07 25.09 2.84
CA PHE A 221 -5.60 23.89 2.23
C PHE A 221 -5.86 22.75 3.23
N ALA A 222 -5.43 22.87 4.50
CA ALA A 222 -5.61 21.81 5.50
C ALA A 222 -7.06 21.33 5.65
N PRO A 223 -8.11 22.18 5.72
CA PRO A 223 -9.48 21.71 5.83
C PRO A 223 -9.89 20.80 4.66
N LEU A 224 -9.50 21.16 3.44
CA LEU A 224 -9.77 20.34 2.26
C LEU A 224 -9.04 18.99 2.34
N ILE A 225 -7.77 19.01 2.75
CA ILE A 225 -6.95 17.79 2.83
C ILE A 225 -7.45 16.86 3.93
N LEU A 226 -7.88 17.40 5.07
CA LEU A 226 -8.51 16.63 6.14
C LEU A 226 -9.81 15.96 5.68
N VAL A 227 -10.65 16.65 4.91
CA VAL A 227 -11.85 16.06 4.28
C VAL A 227 -11.45 14.94 3.33
N LEU A 228 -10.50 15.17 2.41
CA LEU A 228 -10.05 14.15 1.47
C LEU A 228 -9.44 12.94 2.17
N SER A 229 -8.74 13.15 3.29
CA SER A 229 -8.17 12.10 4.12
C SER A 229 -9.26 11.22 4.75
N VAL A 230 -10.26 11.82 5.38
CA VAL A 230 -11.40 11.10 5.99
C VAL A 230 -12.24 10.37 4.92
N VAL A 231 -12.52 11.03 3.80
CA VAL A 231 -13.19 10.40 2.65
C VAL A 231 -12.36 9.22 2.16
N GLY A 232 -11.03 9.37 2.07
CA GLY A 232 -10.11 8.31 1.68
C GLY A 232 -10.18 7.09 2.61
N ILE A 233 -10.18 7.32 3.93
CA ILE A 233 -10.32 6.26 4.94
C ILE A 233 -11.59 5.45 4.69
N LEU A 234 -12.74 6.09 4.65
CA LEU A 234 -14.04 5.42 4.57
C LEU A 234 -14.28 4.79 3.19
N TYR A 235 -14.04 5.55 2.14
CA TYR A 235 -14.24 5.11 0.75
C TYR A 235 -13.38 3.90 0.39
N ALA A 236 -12.08 3.97 0.70
CA ALA A 236 -11.17 2.87 0.36
C ALA A 236 -11.45 1.61 1.20
N ALA A 237 -11.85 1.76 2.48
CA ALA A 237 -12.26 0.66 3.32
C ALA A 237 -13.50 -0.06 2.77
N LEU A 238 -14.51 0.71 2.34
CA LEU A 238 -15.71 0.14 1.68
C LEU A 238 -15.37 -0.59 0.39
N LEU A 239 -14.46 -0.03 -0.43
CA LEU A 239 -14.02 -0.70 -1.65
C LEU A 239 -13.20 -1.97 -1.35
N ALA A 240 -12.38 -1.98 -0.30
CA ALA A 240 -11.64 -3.17 0.13
C ALA A 240 -12.58 -4.34 0.45
N MET A 241 -13.69 -4.09 1.16
CA MET A 241 -14.69 -5.13 1.48
C MET A 241 -15.31 -5.78 0.24
N GLY A 242 -15.49 -5.02 -0.84
CA GLY A 242 -16.06 -5.52 -2.10
C GLY A 242 -15.08 -6.29 -2.99
N GLN A 243 -13.78 -6.35 -2.65
CA GLN A 243 -12.78 -7.00 -3.51
C GLN A 243 -12.87 -8.52 -3.43
N LYS A 244 -12.70 -9.16 -4.58
CA LYS A 244 -12.58 -10.61 -4.74
C LYS A 244 -11.13 -11.08 -4.87
N ASP A 245 -10.22 -10.19 -5.22
CA ASP A 245 -8.79 -10.40 -5.41
C ASP A 245 -8.04 -9.96 -4.13
N MET A 246 -7.28 -10.88 -3.49
CA MET A 246 -6.55 -10.61 -2.25
C MET A 246 -5.55 -9.47 -2.38
N LYS A 247 -4.78 -9.40 -3.47
CA LYS A 247 -3.79 -8.34 -3.68
C LYS A 247 -4.46 -6.98 -3.88
N ARG A 248 -5.58 -6.96 -4.61
CA ARG A 248 -6.35 -5.75 -4.84
C ARG A 248 -7.04 -5.26 -3.55
N LEU A 249 -7.52 -6.18 -2.71
CA LEU A 249 -8.03 -5.87 -1.38
C LEU A 249 -6.96 -5.12 -0.57
N VAL A 250 -5.76 -5.71 -0.44
CA VAL A 250 -4.65 -5.10 0.33
C VAL A 250 -4.21 -3.76 -0.27
N ALA A 251 -4.27 -3.59 -1.59
CA ALA A 251 -3.99 -2.30 -2.21
C ALA A 251 -5.02 -1.22 -1.80
N TYR A 252 -6.31 -1.56 -1.68
CA TYR A 252 -7.32 -0.63 -1.16
C TYR A 252 -7.17 -0.35 0.34
N THR A 253 -6.74 -1.34 1.14
CA THR A 253 -6.43 -1.08 2.56
C THR A 253 -5.31 -0.05 2.70
N SER A 254 -4.30 -0.12 1.82
CA SER A 254 -3.24 0.90 1.78
C SER A 254 -3.78 2.30 1.51
N VAL A 255 -4.72 2.48 0.57
CA VAL A 255 -5.36 3.80 0.33
C VAL A 255 -6.04 4.32 1.59
N ALA A 256 -6.75 3.46 2.35
CA ALA A 256 -7.36 3.85 3.62
C ALA A 256 -6.31 4.30 4.66
N HIS A 257 -5.21 3.56 4.78
CA HIS A 257 -4.11 3.90 5.70
C HIS A 257 -3.43 5.23 5.32
N PHE A 258 -3.29 5.54 4.03
CA PHE A 258 -2.80 6.85 3.59
C PHE A 258 -3.76 8.00 3.96
N GLY A 259 -5.05 7.73 4.04
CA GLY A 259 -6.01 8.67 4.63
C GLY A 259 -5.68 9.00 6.10
N PHE A 260 -5.37 8.01 6.94
CA PHE A 260 -4.91 8.24 8.31
C PHE A 260 -3.59 9.02 8.35
N ILE A 261 -2.61 8.66 7.53
CA ILE A 261 -1.33 9.37 7.48
C ILE A 261 -1.54 10.84 7.08
N GLY A 262 -2.35 11.10 6.04
CA GLY A 262 -2.71 12.46 5.62
C GLY A 262 -3.42 13.25 6.72
N LEU A 263 -4.35 12.59 7.45
CA LEU A 263 -5.05 13.18 8.59
C LEU A 263 -4.07 13.64 9.68
N GLY A 264 -3.09 12.80 10.05
CA GLY A 264 -2.08 13.13 11.05
C GLY A 264 -1.09 14.22 10.62
N ILE A 265 -0.71 14.27 9.34
CA ILE A 265 0.20 15.28 8.80
C ILE A 265 -0.45 16.67 8.86
N PHE A 266 -1.71 16.80 8.42
CA PHE A 266 -2.40 18.08 8.31
C PHE A 266 -3.27 18.44 9.54
N ALA A 267 -3.17 17.63 10.61
CA ALA A 267 -3.74 17.98 11.90
C ALA A 267 -2.98 19.13 12.60
N PHE A 268 -1.72 19.39 12.21
CA PHE A 268 -0.84 20.39 12.80
C PHE A 268 -0.71 20.25 14.32
N THR A 269 -0.50 19.03 14.77
CA THR A 269 -0.15 18.71 16.16
C THR A 269 1.11 17.84 16.15
N THR A 270 1.99 18.05 17.12
CA THR A 270 3.21 17.25 17.27
C THR A 270 2.87 15.76 17.38
N GLN A 271 1.83 15.42 18.14
CA GLN A 271 1.39 14.04 18.32
C GLN A 271 0.84 13.42 17.02
N GLY A 272 0.02 14.15 16.27
CA GLY A 272 -0.54 13.69 14.98
C GLY A 272 0.57 13.48 13.94
N LEU A 273 1.51 14.42 13.84
CA LEU A 273 2.63 14.33 12.90
C LEU A 273 3.62 13.22 13.28
N SER A 274 3.91 13.02 14.58
CA SER A 274 4.69 11.87 15.07
C SER A 274 4.01 10.55 14.74
N GLY A 275 2.69 10.47 14.99
CA GLY A 275 1.87 9.31 14.64
C GLY A 275 1.89 9.02 13.14
N ALA A 276 1.72 10.03 12.29
CA ALA A 276 1.75 9.90 10.83
C ALA A 276 3.12 9.43 10.33
N THR A 277 4.21 10.02 10.84
CA THR A 277 5.58 9.62 10.47
C THR A 277 5.87 8.18 10.90
N PHE A 278 5.47 7.81 12.11
CA PHE A 278 5.60 6.44 12.59
C PHE A 278 4.71 5.46 11.80
N TYR A 279 3.53 5.92 11.36
CA TYR A 279 2.64 5.12 10.53
C TYR A 279 3.25 4.78 9.16
N MET A 280 4.04 5.67 8.58
CA MET A 280 4.75 5.37 7.33
C MET A 280 5.62 4.12 7.47
N VAL A 281 6.37 4.00 8.58
CA VAL A 281 7.21 2.83 8.89
C VAL A 281 6.33 1.59 9.12
N ASN A 282 5.36 1.69 10.00
CA ASN A 282 4.52 0.56 10.42
C ASN A 282 3.62 0.03 9.30
N HIS A 283 3.08 0.90 8.46
CA HIS A 283 2.36 0.50 7.25
C HIS A 283 3.29 -0.23 6.27
N GLY A 284 4.52 0.24 6.10
CA GLY A 284 5.52 -0.43 5.27
C GLY A 284 5.79 -1.86 5.73
N LEU A 285 6.01 -2.05 7.04
CA LEU A 285 6.24 -3.37 7.64
C LEU A 285 4.99 -4.27 7.53
N SER A 286 3.84 -3.78 7.98
CA SER A 286 2.59 -4.55 8.04
C SER A 286 2.07 -4.94 6.66
N THR A 287 1.88 -3.96 5.79
CA THR A 287 1.31 -4.19 4.45
C THR A 287 2.30 -4.89 3.53
N GLY A 288 3.59 -4.58 3.65
CA GLY A 288 4.65 -5.30 2.94
C GLY A 288 4.68 -6.78 3.31
N ALA A 289 4.63 -7.10 4.61
CA ALA A 289 4.53 -8.48 5.09
C ALA A 289 3.26 -9.18 4.58
N LEU A 290 2.12 -8.50 4.61
CA LEU A 290 0.85 -9.06 4.12
C LEU A 290 0.89 -9.36 2.62
N PHE A 291 1.50 -8.49 1.79
CA PHE A 291 1.72 -8.77 0.37
C PHE A 291 2.63 -9.97 0.14
N LEU A 292 3.71 -10.11 0.93
CA LEU A 292 4.60 -11.28 0.84
C LEU A 292 3.85 -12.58 1.20
N VAL A 293 3.08 -12.57 2.27
CA VAL A 293 2.30 -13.74 2.71
C VAL A 293 1.24 -14.14 1.67
N ILE A 294 0.49 -13.16 1.14
CA ILE A 294 -0.45 -13.41 0.04
C ILE A 294 0.27 -13.96 -1.19
N GLY A 295 1.47 -13.46 -1.48
CA GLY A 295 2.32 -13.99 -2.54
C GLY A 295 2.70 -15.45 -2.32
N MET A 296 3.00 -15.85 -1.08
CA MET A 296 3.28 -17.24 -0.71
C MET A 296 2.04 -18.13 -0.85
N VAL A 297 0.85 -17.62 -0.53
CA VAL A 297 -0.43 -18.32 -0.77
C VAL A 297 -0.65 -18.52 -2.27
N ILE A 298 -0.48 -17.46 -3.07
CA ILE A 298 -0.65 -17.51 -4.53
C ILE A 298 0.36 -18.45 -5.19
N ALA A 299 1.61 -18.48 -4.71
CA ALA A 299 2.65 -19.37 -5.24
C ALA A 299 2.29 -20.85 -5.06
N ARG A 300 1.52 -21.19 -4.05
CA ARG A 300 1.07 -22.55 -3.75
C ARG A 300 -0.23 -22.92 -4.46
N GLY A 301 -1.20 -22.00 -4.47
CA GLY A 301 -2.53 -22.26 -5.01
C GLY A 301 -2.71 -21.82 -6.48
N GLY A 302 -1.82 -21.00 -7.03
CA GLY A 302 -1.92 -20.48 -8.41
C GLY A 302 -3.00 -19.42 -8.63
N SER A 303 -3.85 -19.13 -7.65
CA SER A 303 -4.93 -18.13 -7.74
C SER A 303 -4.75 -16.99 -6.74
N ARG A 304 -5.23 -15.81 -7.10
CA ARG A 304 -5.32 -14.65 -6.22
C ARG A 304 -6.75 -14.37 -5.72
N MET A 305 -7.72 -15.20 -6.11
CA MET A 305 -9.13 -15.00 -5.79
C MET A 305 -9.45 -15.59 -4.41
N LEU A 306 -10.13 -14.79 -3.57
CA LEU A 306 -10.55 -15.19 -2.21
C LEU A 306 -11.41 -16.47 -2.20
N ALA A 307 -12.30 -16.59 -3.19
CA ALA A 307 -13.24 -17.70 -3.28
C ALA A 307 -12.58 -19.06 -3.52
N ASP A 308 -11.35 -19.07 -4.05
CA ASP A 308 -10.62 -20.29 -4.40
C ASP A 308 -9.95 -20.94 -3.18
N TYR A 309 -9.98 -20.30 -2.01
CA TYR A 309 -9.33 -20.75 -0.78
C TYR A 309 -10.33 -20.92 0.37
N GLY A 310 -9.94 -21.71 1.38
CA GLY A 310 -10.61 -21.87 2.66
C GLY A 310 -9.88 -22.86 3.53
N GLY A 311 -9.77 -22.58 4.84
CA GLY A 311 -9.16 -23.50 5.80
C GLY A 311 -7.65 -23.69 5.65
N ILE A 312 -6.92 -22.71 5.14
CA ILE A 312 -5.44 -22.77 4.95
C ILE A 312 -4.75 -23.17 6.26
N ALA A 313 -5.20 -22.68 7.42
CA ALA A 313 -4.57 -22.99 8.70
C ALA A 313 -4.59 -24.48 9.07
N LYS A 314 -5.51 -25.25 8.51
CA LYS A 314 -5.59 -26.70 8.78
C LYS A 314 -4.60 -27.53 7.98
N VAL A 315 -4.21 -27.06 6.81
CA VAL A 315 -3.29 -27.76 5.90
C VAL A 315 -1.88 -27.18 5.91
N ALA A 316 -1.74 -25.88 6.19
CA ALA A 316 -0.49 -25.16 6.30
C ALA A 316 -0.53 -24.23 7.54
N PRO A 317 -0.35 -24.77 8.76
CA PRO A 317 -0.57 -24.03 10.00
C PRO A 317 0.40 -22.86 10.20
N ILE A 318 1.67 -22.96 9.79
CA ILE A 318 2.64 -21.84 9.91
C ILE A 318 2.24 -20.73 8.96
N LEU A 319 1.90 -21.03 7.71
CA LEU A 319 1.41 -20.05 6.74
C LEU A 319 0.13 -19.39 7.24
N GLY A 320 -0.82 -20.17 7.77
CA GLY A 320 -2.06 -19.67 8.35
C GLY A 320 -1.84 -18.75 9.54
N GLY A 321 -0.92 -19.10 10.44
CA GLY A 321 -0.53 -18.27 11.58
C GLY A 321 0.15 -16.96 11.18
N VAL A 322 1.09 -17.01 10.24
CA VAL A 322 1.76 -15.81 9.71
C VAL A 322 0.75 -14.91 8.98
N PHE A 323 -0.19 -15.49 8.21
CA PHE A 323 -1.25 -14.72 7.56
C PHE A 323 -2.18 -14.04 8.58
N LEU A 324 -2.53 -14.75 9.65
CA LEU A 324 -3.32 -14.18 10.75
C LEU A 324 -2.61 -12.98 11.39
N VAL A 325 -1.33 -13.13 11.79
CA VAL A 325 -0.56 -12.07 12.45
C VAL A 325 -0.41 -10.84 11.56
N THR A 326 -0.07 -11.03 10.26
CA THR A 326 0.05 -9.91 9.32
C THR A 326 -1.29 -9.23 9.05
N GLY A 327 -2.38 -9.99 9.00
CA GLY A 327 -3.73 -9.44 8.90
C GLY A 327 -4.12 -8.65 10.14
N LEU A 328 -3.91 -9.17 11.34
CA LEU A 328 -4.18 -8.49 12.61
C LEU A 328 -3.33 -7.22 12.76
N SER A 329 -2.10 -7.22 12.26
CA SER A 329 -1.31 -6.00 12.18
C SER A 329 -1.96 -4.97 11.24
N SER A 330 -2.46 -5.38 10.08
CA SER A 330 -3.06 -4.47 9.10
C SER A 330 -4.37 -3.83 9.59
N LEU A 331 -5.09 -4.44 10.54
CA LEU A 331 -6.28 -3.84 11.17
C LEU A 331 -5.97 -3.01 12.42
N ALA A 332 -4.71 -2.77 12.71
CA ALA A 332 -4.26 -2.02 13.88
C ALA A 332 -4.71 -2.62 15.23
N LEU A 333 -4.56 -3.95 15.40
CA LEU A 333 -4.86 -4.60 16.68
C LEU A 333 -3.92 -4.09 17.78
N PRO A 334 -4.41 -3.75 19.00
CA PRO A 334 -3.56 -3.42 20.14
C PRO A 334 -2.44 -4.46 20.37
N GLY A 335 -1.22 -4.00 20.58
CA GLY A 335 -0.02 -4.84 20.64
C GLY A 335 0.73 -5.00 19.30
N MET A 336 0.14 -4.51 18.19
CA MET A 336 0.79 -4.42 16.89
C MET A 336 1.25 -2.99 16.60
N SER A 337 2.29 -2.84 15.79
CA SER A 337 2.95 -1.55 15.54
C SER A 337 2.02 -0.49 14.91
N THR A 338 1.11 -0.91 14.04
CA THR A 338 0.16 -0.02 13.37
C THR A 338 -0.85 0.60 14.33
N PHE A 339 -1.25 -0.11 15.40
CA PHE A 339 -2.13 0.45 16.43
C PHE A 339 -1.56 1.71 17.08
N VAL A 340 -0.28 1.68 17.45
CA VAL A 340 0.37 2.82 18.08
C VAL A 340 0.33 4.05 17.18
N SER A 341 0.61 3.86 15.90
CA SER A 341 0.60 4.96 14.92
C SER A 341 -0.80 5.54 14.73
N GLU A 342 -1.79 4.65 14.55
CA GLU A 342 -3.17 5.05 14.29
C GLU A 342 -3.78 5.77 15.49
N PHE A 343 -3.51 5.26 16.70
CA PHE A 343 -3.91 5.88 17.94
C PHE A 343 -3.31 7.28 18.10
N LEU A 344 -2.01 7.45 17.84
CA LEU A 344 -1.34 8.76 17.91
C LEU A 344 -1.91 9.75 16.87
N VAL A 345 -2.19 9.29 15.66
CA VAL A 345 -2.82 10.11 14.60
C VAL A 345 -4.19 10.59 15.05
N LEU A 346 -5.05 9.68 15.52
CA LEU A 346 -6.42 10.03 15.93
C LEU A 346 -6.42 10.95 17.15
N LEU A 347 -5.59 10.66 18.14
CA LEU A 347 -5.51 11.47 19.34
C LEU A 347 -4.96 12.88 19.05
N GLY A 348 -3.88 12.96 18.23
CA GLY A 348 -3.33 14.24 17.80
C GLY A 348 -4.30 15.02 16.91
N THR A 349 -5.05 14.35 16.04
CA THR A 349 -6.09 15.00 15.25
C THR A 349 -7.25 15.49 16.11
N TYR A 350 -7.66 14.70 17.11
CA TYR A 350 -8.75 15.08 18.01
C TYR A 350 -8.45 16.36 18.77
N ALA A 351 -7.22 16.56 19.21
CA ALA A 351 -6.82 17.73 19.97
C ALA A 351 -7.07 19.07 19.24
N ARG A 352 -7.08 19.08 17.90
CA ARG A 352 -7.33 20.31 17.11
C ARG A 352 -8.57 20.22 16.22
N HIS A 353 -8.89 19.02 15.74
CA HIS A 353 -9.91 18.76 14.74
C HIS A 353 -10.79 17.56 15.13
N PRO A 354 -11.58 17.65 16.23
CA PRO A 354 -12.31 16.51 16.80
C PRO A 354 -13.28 15.84 15.83
N VAL A 355 -13.96 16.61 14.98
CA VAL A 355 -14.92 16.06 14.01
C VAL A 355 -14.25 15.09 13.04
N TYR A 356 -13.09 15.44 12.49
CA TYR A 356 -12.37 14.57 11.56
C TYR A 356 -11.83 13.32 12.25
N ALA A 357 -11.36 13.43 13.48
CA ALA A 357 -10.90 12.29 14.27
C ALA A 357 -12.04 11.32 14.59
N ILE A 358 -13.20 11.82 15.02
CA ILE A 358 -14.38 10.99 15.30
C ILE A 358 -14.84 10.24 14.04
N ILE A 359 -14.96 10.92 12.91
CA ILE A 359 -15.34 10.26 11.64
C ILE A 359 -14.25 9.28 11.19
N GLY A 360 -12.96 9.63 11.32
CA GLY A 360 -11.83 8.77 11.00
C GLY A 360 -11.81 7.48 11.80
N THR A 361 -12.25 7.53 13.08
CA THR A 361 -12.35 6.35 13.96
C THR A 361 -13.28 5.26 13.38
N ALA A 362 -14.32 5.63 12.61
CA ALA A 362 -15.14 4.65 11.91
C ALA A 362 -14.33 3.79 10.93
N GLY A 363 -13.19 4.30 10.42
CA GLY A 363 -12.26 3.55 9.58
C GLY A 363 -11.68 2.31 10.27
N ILE A 364 -11.45 2.36 11.60
CA ILE A 364 -10.96 1.22 12.39
C ILE A 364 -11.98 0.07 12.35
N ILE A 365 -13.26 0.39 12.51
CA ILE A 365 -14.33 -0.62 12.47
C ILE A 365 -14.39 -1.27 11.08
N LEU A 366 -14.27 -0.48 10.02
CA LEU A 366 -14.25 -1.00 8.66
C LEU A 366 -12.97 -1.80 8.38
N ALA A 367 -11.82 -1.40 8.95
CA ALA A 367 -10.56 -2.13 8.83
C ALA A 367 -10.66 -3.51 9.47
N ALA A 368 -11.22 -3.59 10.68
CA ALA A 368 -11.50 -4.87 11.33
C ALA A 368 -12.39 -5.74 10.45
N LEU A 369 -13.44 -5.18 9.87
CA LEU A 369 -14.40 -5.93 9.05
C LEU A 369 -13.73 -6.53 7.79
N TYR A 370 -13.01 -5.74 6.97
CA TYR A 370 -12.44 -6.29 5.74
C TYR A 370 -11.28 -7.26 6.00
N ILE A 371 -10.45 -7.05 7.02
CA ILE A 371 -9.37 -7.98 7.37
C ILE A 371 -9.93 -9.29 7.97
N LEU A 372 -10.86 -9.20 8.91
CA LEU A 372 -11.45 -10.41 9.50
C LEU A 372 -12.21 -11.23 8.46
N LEU A 373 -12.89 -10.60 7.50
CA LEU A 373 -13.51 -11.28 6.37
C LEU A 373 -12.47 -11.94 5.46
N LEU A 374 -11.33 -11.29 5.19
CA LEU A 374 -10.22 -11.90 4.46
C LEU A 374 -9.73 -13.16 5.17
N ILE A 375 -9.39 -13.07 6.46
CA ILE A 375 -8.90 -14.19 7.27
C ILE A 375 -9.95 -15.30 7.38
N GLN A 376 -11.20 -14.96 7.67
CA GLN A 376 -12.29 -15.94 7.80
C GLN A 376 -12.48 -16.74 6.51
N ARG A 377 -12.44 -16.06 5.36
CA ARG A 377 -12.72 -16.71 4.06
C ARG A 377 -11.57 -17.56 3.55
N THR A 378 -10.32 -17.23 3.90
CA THR A 378 -9.12 -17.90 3.37
C THR A 378 -8.45 -18.83 4.37
N VAL A 379 -8.26 -18.37 5.61
CA VAL A 379 -7.44 -19.06 6.62
C VAL A 379 -8.27 -20.03 7.47
N HIS A 380 -9.48 -19.63 7.87
CA HIS A 380 -10.31 -20.37 8.80
C HIS A 380 -11.30 -21.32 8.09
N GLY A 381 -11.94 -22.19 8.88
CA GLY A 381 -12.96 -23.13 8.42
C GLY A 381 -12.41 -24.47 7.97
N PRO A 382 -13.22 -25.31 7.30
CA PRO A 382 -12.78 -26.55 6.69
C PRO A 382 -11.95 -26.27 5.43
N PRO A 383 -10.94 -27.10 5.11
CA PRO A 383 -10.21 -27.01 3.85
C PRO A 383 -11.18 -27.15 2.66
N ARG A 384 -11.11 -26.17 1.74
CA ARG A 384 -11.93 -26.13 0.53
C ARG A 384 -11.19 -25.43 -0.60
N GLY A 385 -11.66 -25.63 -1.83
CA GLY A 385 -11.01 -25.10 -3.02
C GLY A 385 -9.57 -25.61 -3.14
N LEU A 386 -8.64 -24.72 -3.43
CA LEU A 386 -7.23 -25.06 -3.63
C LEU A 386 -6.53 -25.59 -2.36
N ALA A 387 -7.04 -25.27 -1.17
CA ALA A 387 -6.51 -25.81 0.08
C ALA A 387 -6.90 -27.27 0.32
N ALA A 388 -8.04 -27.74 -0.22
CA ALA A 388 -8.51 -29.12 -0.05
C ALA A 388 -7.59 -30.14 -0.72
N GLY A 389 -6.89 -29.78 -1.79
CA GLY A 389 -5.90 -30.61 -2.48
C GLY A 389 -4.58 -30.80 -1.74
N GLY A 390 -4.43 -30.22 -0.54
CA GLY A 390 -3.19 -30.18 0.22
C GLY A 390 -2.28 -29.03 -0.21
N MET A 391 -1.87 -28.19 0.74
CA MET A 391 -0.99 -27.07 0.51
C MET A 391 0.29 -27.24 1.35
N ARG A 392 1.46 -27.11 0.74
CA ARG A 392 2.73 -27.16 1.47
C ARG A 392 2.80 -25.98 2.44
N ASP A 393 3.28 -26.22 3.66
CA ASP A 393 3.53 -25.17 4.63
C ASP A 393 4.80 -24.35 4.29
N LEU A 394 5.08 -23.30 5.04
CA LEU A 394 6.23 -22.43 4.82
C LEU A 394 7.55 -23.20 4.96
N ALA A 395 8.43 -23.02 4.00
CA ALA A 395 9.81 -23.49 4.09
C ALA A 395 10.66 -22.57 4.97
N GLY A 396 11.74 -23.09 5.56
CA GLY A 396 12.61 -22.30 6.45
C GLY A 396 13.09 -20.97 5.87
N ARG A 397 13.45 -20.91 4.57
CA ARG A 397 13.83 -19.67 3.88
C ARG A 397 12.69 -18.65 3.76
N GLU A 398 11.44 -19.11 3.62
CA GLU A 398 10.26 -18.24 3.55
C GLU A 398 9.95 -17.67 4.95
N VAL A 399 10.08 -18.51 5.99
CA VAL A 399 9.97 -18.07 7.38
C VAL A 399 11.05 -17.03 7.67
N LEU A 400 12.30 -17.25 7.25
CA LEU A 400 13.40 -16.30 7.43
C LEU A 400 13.12 -14.95 6.74
N ALA A 401 12.45 -14.95 5.61
CA ALA A 401 12.09 -13.73 4.88
C ALA A 401 11.00 -12.90 5.59
N VAL A 402 10.07 -13.54 6.31
CA VAL A 402 8.94 -12.86 6.95
C VAL A 402 9.18 -12.62 8.44
N ALA A 403 9.94 -13.48 9.11
CA ALA A 403 10.17 -13.42 10.56
C ALA A 403 10.73 -12.06 11.04
N PRO A 404 11.69 -11.40 10.37
CA PRO A 404 12.16 -10.08 10.80
C PRO A 404 11.05 -9.03 10.76
N LEU A 405 10.16 -9.07 9.75
CA LEU A 405 9.05 -8.14 9.65
C LEU A 405 8.05 -8.36 10.79
N LEU A 406 7.71 -9.63 11.09
CA LEU A 406 6.82 -9.97 12.20
C LEU A 406 7.44 -9.57 13.55
N ALA A 407 8.75 -9.82 13.74
CA ALA A 407 9.45 -9.42 14.95
C ALA A 407 9.41 -7.91 15.15
N LEU A 408 9.65 -7.12 14.10
CA LEU A 408 9.57 -5.66 14.15
C LEU A 408 8.13 -5.17 14.39
N ILE A 409 7.12 -5.78 13.77
CA ILE A 409 5.70 -5.44 13.98
C ILE A 409 5.33 -5.62 15.47
N LEU A 410 5.71 -6.73 16.08
CA LEU A 410 5.43 -7.01 17.49
C LEU A 410 6.27 -6.12 18.41
N PHE A 411 7.58 -6.00 18.12
CA PHE A 411 8.47 -5.16 18.91
C PHE A 411 8.00 -3.71 18.96
N LEU A 412 7.72 -3.11 17.80
CA LEU A 412 7.27 -1.72 17.72
C LEU A 412 5.83 -1.51 18.22
N GLY A 413 5.04 -2.58 18.29
CA GLY A 413 3.71 -2.54 18.90
C GLY A 413 3.73 -2.47 20.42
N VAL A 414 4.76 -3.07 21.03
CA VAL A 414 4.94 -3.10 22.51
C VAL A 414 5.91 -2.02 22.98
N TYR A 415 6.97 -1.76 22.23
CA TYR A 415 8.02 -0.80 22.57
C TYR A 415 8.36 0.15 21.42
N PRO A 416 7.46 1.12 21.11
CA PRO A 416 7.64 2.06 20.00
C PRO A 416 8.69 3.14 20.27
N LYS A 417 9.08 3.33 21.55
CA LYS A 417 9.94 4.43 22.01
C LYS A 417 11.20 4.66 21.16
N PRO A 418 12.01 3.65 20.76
CA PRO A 418 13.25 3.90 20.03
C PRO A 418 13.03 4.62 18.69
N VAL A 419 11.96 4.29 17.98
CA VAL A 419 11.65 4.93 16.70
C VAL A 419 11.01 6.29 16.92
N LEU A 420 10.14 6.45 17.92
CA LEU A 420 9.56 7.74 18.27
C LEU A 420 10.62 8.75 18.74
N ASP A 421 11.59 8.33 19.54
CA ASP A 421 12.71 9.18 19.97
C ASP A 421 13.56 9.66 18.77
N MET A 422 13.68 8.86 17.72
CA MET A 422 14.35 9.24 16.48
C MET A 422 13.51 10.21 15.62
N ILE A 423 12.19 10.05 15.60
CA ILE A 423 11.26 10.85 14.81
C ILE A 423 10.98 12.22 15.43
N ASN A 424 10.77 12.27 16.74
CA ASN A 424 10.26 13.46 17.43
C ASN A 424 11.09 14.74 17.23
N PRO A 425 12.43 14.72 17.22
CA PRO A 425 13.21 15.92 16.96
C PRO A 425 12.95 16.52 15.58
N ALA A 426 12.81 15.68 14.54
CA ALA A 426 12.50 16.14 13.19
C ALA A 426 11.06 16.66 13.09
N VAL A 427 10.11 16.01 13.76
CA VAL A 427 8.71 16.45 13.84
C VAL A 427 8.61 17.82 14.50
N THR A 428 9.29 18.01 15.64
CA THR A 428 9.29 19.29 16.35
C THR A 428 9.85 20.41 15.45
N ARG A 429 10.95 20.16 14.74
CA ARG A 429 11.51 21.13 13.80
C ARG A 429 10.54 21.43 12.66
N THR A 430 9.91 20.43 12.07
CA THR A 430 8.91 20.63 10.99
C THR A 430 7.73 21.47 11.47
N MET A 431 7.26 21.25 12.70
CA MET A 431 6.17 22.06 13.30
C MET A 431 6.60 23.52 13.50
N GLN A 432 7.84 23.75 13.95
CA GLN A 432 8.40 25.09 14.09
C GLN A 432 8.53 25.79 12.72
N ASP A 433 9.10 25.10 11.71
CA ASP A 433 9.25 25.62 10.36
C ASP A 433 7.88 25.93 9.72
N ALA A 434 6.85 25.14 10.04
CA ALA A 434 5.47 25.39 9.63
C ALA A 434 4.75 26.48 10.46
N GLY A 435 5.42 27.07 11.46
CA GLY A 435 4.85 28.09 12.35
C GLY A 435 3.66 27.58 13.16
N GLN A 436 3.71 26.31 13.60
CA GLN A 436 2.62 25.66 14.34
C GLN A 436 3.04 25.30 15.76
N THR A 437 2.08 25.42 16.68
CA THR A 437 2.21 25.03 18.09
C THR A 437 1.06 24.09 18.44
N ASP A 438 1.28 23.20 19.40
CA ASP A 438 0.21 22.35 19.90
C ASP A 438 -0.89 23.17 20.59
N PRO A 439 -2.17 22.76 20.50
CA PRO A 439 -3.24 23.39 21.26
C PRO A 439 -3.00 23.25 22.77
N ALA A 440 -3.47 24.24 23.52
CA ALA A 440 -3.41 24.17 24.98
C ALA A 440 -4.19 22.94 25.49
N PRO A 441 -3.73 22.26 26.55
CA PRO A 441 -4.49 21.17 27.16
C PRO A 441 -5.87 21.64 27.60
N ASP A 442 -6.93 20.88 27.34
CA ASP A 442 -8.29 21.18 27.77
C ASP A 442 -8.47 21.06 29.29
N VAL A 443 -7.53 20.44 30.00
CA VAL A 443 -7.54 20.35 31.47
C VAL A 443 -6.73 21.53 32.00
N PRO A 444 -7.35 22.44 32.80
CA PRO A 444 -6.59 23.49 33.45
C PRO A 444 -5.47 22.85 34.28
N ALA A 445 -4.23 23.32 34.10
CA ALA A 445 -3.17 22.95 35.04
C ALA A 445 -3.69 23.20 36.43
N ASN A 446 -3.70 22.18 37.29
CA ASN A 446 -4.01 22.40 38.72
C ASN A 446 -3.04 23.48 39.21
N THR A 447 -3.52 24.70 39.31
CA THR A 447 -2.86 25.70 40.14
C THR A 447 -2.89 25.13 41.53
N GLU A 448 -1.80 24.48 41.92
CA GLU A 448 -1.56 24.23 43.34
C GLU A 448 -1.65 25.61 44.01
N SER A 449 -2.79 25.85 44.59
CA SER A 449 -2.97 26.96 45.54
C SER A 449 -2.00 26.66 46.67
N GLY A 450 -0.83 27.30 46.63
CA GLY A 450 0.07 27.41 47.75
C GLY A 450 -0.69 28.07 48.87
N GLY A 451 -1.39 27.28 49.68
CA GLY A 451 -1.93 27.66 50.95
C GLY A 451 -0.79 27.78 51.93
N GLY A 452 -0.25 28.97 52.05
CA GLY A 452 0.55 29.33 53.19
C GLY A 452 -0.27 29.19 54.46
N ARG A 453 0.25 28.45 55.39
CA ARG A 453 0.10 28.66 56.86
C ARG A 453 1.42 28.29 57.50
#